data_db62fd45150b5fae05c79753fec0b2dc
#
_entry.id   db62fd45150b5fae05c79753fec0b2dc
#
_cell.length_a   1.000
_cell.length_b   1.000
_cell.length_c   1.000
_cell.angle_alpha   90.00
_cell.angle_beta   90.00
_cell.angle_gamma   90.00
#
_symmetry.space_group_name_H-M   'P 1'
#
loop_
_entity.id
_entity.type
_entity.pdbx_description
1 polymer ?
#
loop_
_entity_poly.entity_id
_entity_poly.type
_entity_poly.pdbx_seq_one_letter_code
_entity_poly.pdbx_strand_id
1 'polypeptide(L)'
;EYAQIINDQSKRHMTLRGLFEFKLDPAQAIPLSEVEPATNIVKRFATGAMSLGSISTEAHTTLAIAMNRIGGKSNTGEGGEDPMRYRQELRAGGSVIETGATLSGVLGRDRVEVDTPLRAGDSLRSKIKQVASARFGVTTEYLNSADQLQIKMAQGAKPGEGGQLPGHKVSTYIAE
;
A
#
# COMPACT_ATOMS: atom_id res chain seq x y z
N GLU A 1 -3.62 -23.21 4.91
CA GLU A 1 -4.33 -24.19 4.04
C GLU A 1 -4.25 -23.77 2.56
N TYR A 2 -4.77 -22.60 2.14
CA TYR A 2 -4.75 -22.14 0.74
C TYR A 2 -3.33 -22.12 0.12
N ALA A 3 -2.38 -21.49 0.81
CA ALA A 3 -1.00 -21.42 0.34
C ALA A 3 -0.36 -22.80 0.18
N GLN A 4 -0.69 -23.75 1.05
CA GLN A 4 -0.22 -25.12 0.98
C GLN A 4 -0.78 -25.84 -0.24
N ILE A 5 -2.10 -25.70 -0.49
CA ILE A 5 -2.74 -26.29 -1.68
C ILE A 5 -2.11 -25.76 -2.96
N ILE A 6 -1.92 -24.44 -3.07
CA ILE A 6 -1.32 -23.81 -4.26
C ILE A 6 0.15 -24.26 -4.46
N ASN A 7 0.92 -24.36 -3.40
CA ASN A 7 2.30 -24.84 -3.48
C ASN A 7 2.37 -26.32 -3.88
N ASP A 8 1.45 -27.15 -3.40
CA ASP A 8 1.37 -28.57 -3.78
C ASP A 8 0.92 -28.74 -5.23
N GLN A 9 -0.01 -27.92 -5.71
CA GLN A 9 -0.40 -27.90 -7.14
C GLN A 9 0.78 -27.56 -8.05
N SER A 10 1.62 -26.60 -7.66
CA SER A 10 2.82 -26.25 -8.40
C SER A 10 3.79 -27.45 -8.50
N LYS A 11 3.96 -28.20 -7.43
CA LYS A 11 4.78 -29.43 -7.40
C LYS A 11 4.24 -30.57 -8.27
N ARG A 12 2.93 -30.58 -8.53
CA ARG A 12 2.25 -31.60 -9.35
C ARG A 12 2.21 -31.27 -10.85
N HIS A 13 2.97 -30.28 -11.28
CA HIS A 13 3.03 -29.85 -12.70
C HIS A 13 1.66 -29.44 -13.29
N MET A 14 0.74 -28.93 -12.47
CA MET A 14 -0.59 -28.49 -12.92
C MET A 14 -0.60 -27.12 -13.58
N THR A 15 0.51 -26.39 -13.49
CA THR A 15 0.69 -25.05 -14.08
C THR A 15 2.07 -24.95 -14.69
N LEU A 16 2.30 -23.97 -15.60
CA LEU A 16 3.64 -23.70 -16.15
C LEU A 16 4.67 -23.46 -15.04
N ARG A 17 4.27 -22.86 -13.93
CA ARG A 17 5.14 -22.65 -12.77
C ARG A 17 5.71 -23.97 -12.22
N GLY A 18 4.92 -25.03 -12.22
CA GLY A 18 5.34 -26.36 -11.75
C GLY A 18 6.35 -27.07 -12.68
N LEU A 19 6.51 -26.57 -13.91
CA LEU A 19 7.48 -27.11 -14.88
C LEU A 19 8.86 -26.44 -14.76
N PHE A 20 8.99 -25.35 -14.00
CA PHE A 20 10.26 -24.66 -13.79
C PHE A 20 10.99 -25.20 -12.60
N GLU A 21 12.28 -25.40 -12.74
CA GLU A 21 13.21 -25.76 -11.68
C GLU A 21 14.31 -24.72 -11.60
N PHE A 22 14.78 -24.46 -10.37
CA PHE A 22 15.95 -23.63 -10.17
C PHE A 22 17.19 -24.41 -10.61
N LYS A 23 17.98 -23.83 -11.51
CA LYS A 23 19.28 -24.36 -11.88
C LYS A 23 20.28 -24.02 -10.77
N LEU A 24 20.27 -24.83 -9.70
CA LEU A 24 21.15 -24.65 -8.55
C LEU A 24 22.39 -25.53 -8.72
N ASP A 25 23.55 -24.91 -8.53
CA ASP A 25 24.84 -25.60 -8.43
C ASP A 25 25.39 -25.41 -7.01
N PRO A 26 25.41 -26.46 -6.18
CA PRO A 26 25.95 -26.35 -4.82
C PRO A 26 27.41 -25.89 -4.76
N ALA A 27 28.19 -26.12 -5.82
CA ALA A 27 29.58 -25.69 -5.90
C ALA A 27 29.72 -24.16 -6.08
N GLN A 28 28.65 -23.49 -6.50
CA GLN A 28 28.58 -22.04 -6.66
C GLN A 28 27.85 -21.36 -5.50
N ALA A 29 27.52 -22.10 -4.45
CA ALA A 29 26.87 -21.52 -3.28
C ALA A 29 27.78 -20.49 -2.61
N ILE A 30 27.23 -19.31 -2.34
CA ILE A 30 27.89 -18.25 -1.57
C ILE A 30 27.54 -18.37 -0.09
N PRO A 31 28.39 -17.90 0.82
CA PRO A 31 28.05 -17.81 2.25
C PRO A 31 26.80 -16.97 2.47
N LEU A 32 25.96 -17.36 3.43
CA LEU A 32 24.73 -16.61 3.76
C LEU A 32 25.01 -15.13 4.13
N SER A 33 26.16 -14.85 4.70
CA SER A 33 26.62 -13.49 5.02
C SER A 33 26.85 -12.59 3.79
N GLU A 34 27.02 -13.18 2.62
CA GLU A 34 27.16 -12.47 1.34
C GLU A 34 25.85 -12.31 0.60
N VAL A 35 24.79 -13.01 1.05
CA VAL A 35 23.44 -12.87 0.46
C VAL A 35 22.81 -11.60 0.96
N GLU A 36 22.20 -10.82 0.05
CA GLU A 36 21.49 -9.60 0.43
C GLU A 36 20.37 -9.92 1.44
N PRO A 37 20.32 -9.25 2.61
CA PRO A 37 19.28 -9.47 3.60
C PRO A 37 17.88 -9.16 3.05
N ALA A 38 16.88 -9.97 3.37
CA ALA A 38 15.48 -9.75 2.99
C ALA A 38 14.98 -8.35 3.39
N THR A 39 15.42 -7.82 4.53
CA THR A 39 15.12 -6.46 5.00
C THR A 39 15.60 -5.35 4.06
N ASN A 40 16.62 -5.61 3.23
CA ASN A 40 17.05 -4.68 2.19
C ASN A 40 16.27 -4.89 0.89
N ILE A 41 15.97 -6.14 0.57
CA ILE A 41 15.19 -6.47 -0.64
C ILE A 41 13.80 -5.85 -0.58
N VAL A 42 13.09 -5.97 0.54
CA VAL A 42 11.71 -5.46 0.69
C VAL A 42 11.59 -3.95 0.54
N LYS A 43 12.66 -3.19 0.77
CA LYS A 43 12.67 -1.72 0.58
C LYS A 43 12.47 -1.30 -0.88
N ARG A 44 12.74 -2.19 -1.82
CA ARG A 44 12.57 -1.96 -3.26
C ARG A 44 11.17 -2.28 -3.77
N PHE A 45 10.31 -2.82 -2.91
CA PHE A 45 8.95 -3.19 -3.28
C PHE A 45 7.94 -2.10 -2.94
N ALA A 46 6.88 -2.06 -3.73
CA ALA A 46 5.73 -1.21 -3.52
C ALA A 46 4.44 -2.05 -3.65
N THR A 47 3.37 -1.60 -3.00
CA THR A 47 2.06 -2.18 -3.25
C THR A 47 1.56 -1.83 -4.65
N GLY A 48 0.64 -2.63 -5.18
CA GLY A 48 -0.18 -2.18 -6.29
C GLY A 48 -0.92 -0.89 -5.94
N ALA A 49 -1.38 -0.18 -6.97
CA ALA A 49 -2.16 1.04 -6.82
C ALA A 49 -3.60 0.69 -6.44
N MET A 50 -3.86 0.52 -5.14
CA MET A 50 -5.19 0.21 -4.62
C MET A 50 -5.88 1.49 -4.19
N SER A 51 -6.97 1.83 -4.88
CA SER A 51 -7.68 3.09 -4.66
C SER A 51 -8.53 3.07 -3.40
N LEU A 52 -8.47 4.13 -2.61
CA LEU A 52 -9.48 4.43 -1.60
C LEU A 52 -10.86 4.48 -2.26
N GLY A 53 -11.85 3.82 -1.64
CA GLY A 53 -13.17 3.62 -2.24
C GLY A 53 -13.36 2.23 -2.89
N SER A 54 -12.29 1.61 -3.43
CA SER A 54 -12.32 0.19 -3.80
C SER A 54 -11.96 -0.71 -2.61
N ILE A 55 -11.18 -0.20 -1.68
CA ILE A 55 -10.91 -0.80 -0.36
C ILE A 55 -11.25 0.20 0.73
N SER A 56 -11.44 -0.28 1.96
CA SER A 56 -11.78 0.58 3.10
C SER A 56 -10.59 1.47 3.52
N THR A 57 -10.90 2.51 4.29
CA THR A 57 -9.88 3.40 4.88
C THR A 57 -8.92 2.62 5.76
N GLU A 58 -9.40 1.67 6.53
CA GLU A 58 -8.60 0.82 7.42
C GLU A 58 -7.61 -0.04 6.62
N ALA A 59 -8.10 -0.72 5.58
CA ALA A 59 -7.26 -1.56 4.74
C ALA A 59 -6.19 -0.74 4.03
N HIS A 60 -6.58 0.39 3.44
CA HIS A 60 -5.67 1.30 2.74
C HIS A 60 -4.60 1.88 3.68
N THR A 61 -4.99 2.28 4.90
CA THR A 61 -4.06 2.82 5.89
C THR A 61 -3.17 1.74 6.49
N THR A 62 -3.71 0.56 6.79
CA THR A 62 -2.94 -0.59 7.29
C THR A 62 -1.84 -1.01 6.33
N LEU A 63 -2.13 -1.03 5.02
CA LEU A 63 -1.13 -1.29 4.00
C LEU A 63 -0.02 -0.23 3.99
N ALA A 64 -0.39 1.05 4.15
CA ALA A 64 0.61 2.12 4.24
C ALA A 64 1.52 1.94 5.46
N ILE A 65 0.93 1.68 6.64
CA ILE A 65 1.69 1.44 7.87
C ILE A 65 2.62 0.23 7.71
N ALA A 66 2.11 -0.89 7.19
CA ALA A 66 2.89 -2.09 6.98
C ALA A 66 4.10 -1.85 6.08
N MET A 67 3.88 -1.20 4.93
CA MET A 67 4.97 -0.87 4.00
C MET A 67 5.96 0.12 4.60
N ASN A 68 5.49 1.13 5.34
CA ASN A 68 6.36 2.09 6.01
C ASN A 68 7.27 1.41 7.06
N ARG A 69 6.71 0.48 7.86
CA ARG A 69 7.47 -0.27 8.88
C ARG A 69 8.60 -1.11 8.29
N ILE A 70 8.41 -1.67 7.11
CA ILE A 70 9.44 -2.49 6.44
C ILE A 70 10.35 -1.66 5.50
N GLY A 71 10.11 -0.35 5.40
CA GLY A 71 10.87 0.55 4.52
C GLY A 71 10.47 0.49 3.04
N GLY A 72 9.40 -0.23 2.71
CA GLY A 72 8.79 -0.24 1.39
C GLY A 72 7.89 0.98 1.14
N LYS A 73 7.08 0.94 0.10
CA LYS A 73 6.20 2.04 -0.28
C LYS A 73 4.80 1.53 -0.60
N SER A 74 3.77 2.18 -0.07
CA SER A 74 2.40 1.99 -0.53
C SER A 74 2.00 3.05 -1.54
N ASN A 75 1.04 2.72 -2.39
CA ASN A 75 0.55 3.56 -3.47
C ASN A 75 -0.91 3.95 -3.21
N THR A 76 -1.23 5.23 -3.32
CA THR A 76 -2.58 5.73 -3.09
C THR A 76 -3.61 5.23 -4.10
N GLY A 77 -3.16 4.85 -5.31
CA GLY A 77 -4.06 4.69 -6.43
C GLY A 77 -4.77 6.01 -6.79
N GLU A 78 -5.79 5.90 -7.62
CA GLU A 78 -6.57 7.06 -8.11
C GLU A 78 -7.50 7.66 -7.06
N GLY A 79 -7.91 6.89 -6.05
CA GLY A 79 -8.78 7.35 -4.96
C GLY A 79 -8.12 8.35 -4.02
N GLY A 80 -6.80 8.48 -4.10
CA GLY A 80 -6.03 9.40 -3.27
C GLY A 80 -5.88 8.97 -1.82
N GLU A 81 -5.77 9.93 -0.94
CA GLU A 81 -5.48 9.70 0.46
C GLU A 81 -6.07 10.83 1.31
N ASP A 82 -6.65 10.47 2.44
CA ASP A 82 -7.14 11.47 3.40
C ASP A 82 -5.99 12.33 3.92
N PRO A 83 -6.07 13.67 3.84
CA PRO A 83 -5.03 14.57 4.32
C PRO A 83 -4.65 14.37 5.79
N MET A 84 -5.55 13.86 6.62
CA MET A 84 -5.27 13.57 8.03
C MET A 84 -4.15 12.54 8.21
N ARG A 85 -3.91 11.69 7.21
CA ARG A 85 -2.87 10.66 7.25
C ARG A 85 -1.45 11.20 7.09
N TYR A 86 -1.29 12.40 6.50
CA TYR A 86 0.04 12.96 6.20
C TYR A 86 0.22 14.41 6.64
N ARG A 87 -0.86 15.16 6.88
CA ARG A 87 -0.77 16.61 7.16
C ARG A 87 0.06 16.95 8.38
N GLN A 88 -0.13 16.23 9.48
CA GLN A 88 0.63 16.47 10.71
C GLN A 88 2.10 16.06 10.52
N GLU A 89 2.33 14.91 9.90
CA GLU A 89 3.66 14.41 9.58
C GLU A 89 4.41 15.39 8.68
N LEU A 90 3.75 15.92 7.65
CA LEU A 90 4.34 16.90 6.73
C LEU A 90 4.75 18.19 7.46
N ARG A 91 3.90 18.69 8.38
CA ARG A 91 4.19 19.91 9.15
C ARG A 91 5.30 19.73 10.17
N ALA A 92 5.38 18.56 10.77
CA ALA A 92 6.39 18.23 11.78
C ALA A 92 7.72 17.76 11.19
N GLY A 93 7.79 17.50 9.89
CA GLY A 93 8.96 16.93 9.24
C GLY A 93 9.24 15.47 9.57
N GLY A 94 8.26 14.75 10.12
CA GLY A 94 8.35 13.34 10.46
C GLY A 94 7.12 12.85 11.21
N SER A 95 7.06 11.55 11.52
CA SER A 95 5.93 10.97 12.23
C SER A 95 5.67 11.63 13.58
N VAL A 96 4.39 11.89 13.85
CA VAL A 96 3.88 12.45 15.11
C VAL A 96 3.10 11.41 15.93
N ILE A 97 3.13 10.15 15.52
CA ILE A 97 2.42 9.08 16.20
C ILE A 97 3.18 8.69 17.47
N GLU A 98 2.47 8.76 18.60
CA GLU A 98 2.97 8.40 19.92
C GLU A 98 2.56 6.97 20.30
N THR A 99 3.21 6.43 21.32
CA THR A 99 2.86 5.13 21.89
C THR A 99 1.43 5.17 22.45
N GLY A 100 0.61 4.18 22.07
CA GLY A 100 -0.78 4.07 22.53
C GLY A 100 -1.79 4.84 21.67
N ALA A 101 -1.35 5.55 20.63
CA ALA A 101 -2.25 6.10 19.64
C ALA A 101 -2.99 4.98 18.90
N THR A 102 -4.20 5.27 18.42
CA THR A 102 -5.02 4.36 17.65
C THR A 102 -5.40 4.98 16.32
N LEU A 103 -5.74 4.16 15.35
CA LEU A 103 -6.13 4.63 14.02
C LEU A 103 -7.38 5.50 14.08
N SER A 104 -8.37 5.11 14.87
CA SER A 104 -9.59 5.90 15.09
C SER A 104 -9.31 7.25 15.76
N GLY A 105 -8.36 7.28 16.70
CA GLY A 105 -7.94 8.51 17.37
C GLY A 105 -7.27 9.50 16.43
N VAL A 106 -6.47 9.01 15.47
CA VAL A 106 -5.75 9.88 14.52
C VAL A 106 -6.63 10.34 13.37
N LEU A 107 -7.46 9.45 12.81
CA LEU A 107 -8.29 9.75 11.63
C LEU A 107 -9.69 10.26 11.99
N GLY A 108 -10.12 10.13 13.25
CA GLY A 108 -11.49 10.35 13.71
C GLY A 108 -12.30 9.04 13.68
N ARG A 109 -13.21 8.87 14.66
CA ARG A 109 -13.97 7.62 14.85
C ARG A 109 -14.95 7.31 13.72
N ASP A 110 -15.43 8.32 13.04
CA ASP A 110 -16.32 8.22 11.89
C ASP A 110 -15.63 7.74 10.62
N ARG A 111 -14.31 7.66 10.63
CA ARG A 111 -13.48 7.30 9.47
C ARG A 111 -12.97 5.86 9.49
N VAL A 112 -13.10 5.18 10.61
CA VAL A 112 -12.63 3.81 10.80
C VAL A 112 -13.65 2.99 11.58
N GLU A 113 -13.91 1.76 11.13
CA GLU A 113 -14.79 0.80 11.80
C GLU A 113 -14.02 -0.06 12.80
N VAL A 114 -12.76 -0.35 12.51
CA VAL A 114 -11.89 -1.19 13.33
C VAL A 114 -10.74 -0.36 13.88
N ASP A 115 -10.65 -0.27 15.20
CA ASP A 115 -9.59 0.46 15.86
C ASP A 115 -8.29 -0.36 15.86
N THR A 116 -7.25 0.20 15.27
CA THR A 116 -5.94 -0.43 15.13
C THR A 116 -4.93 0.30 16.02
N PRO A 117 -4.25 -0.41 16.93
CA PRO A 117 -3.20 0.20 17.74
C PRO A 117 -1.99 0.57 16.88
N LEU A 118 -1.50 1.77 17.08
CA LEU A 118 -0.33 2.31 16.39
C LEU A 118 0.91 2.22 17.29
N ARG A 119 2.08 2.23 16.68
CA ARG A 119 3.37 2.28 17.36
C ARG A 119 3.95 3.68 17.24
N ALA A 120 4.71 4.09 18.24
CA ALA A 120 5.47 5.33 18.14
C ALA A 120 6.33 5.33 16.87
N GLY A 121 6.29 6.43 16.14
CA GLY A 121 7.02 6.58 14.89
C GLY A 121 6.34 5.99 13.65
N ASP A 122 5.14 5.41 13.77
CA ASP A 122 4.37 4.96 12.60
C ASP A 122 4.03 6.15 11.69
N SER A 123 4.13 5.93 10.39
CA SER A 123 3.62 6.85 9.37
C SER A 123 2.41 6.22 8.69
N LEU A 124 1.33 7.00 8.59
CA LEU A 124 0.08 6.56 7.99
C LEU A 124 0.01 6.89 6.49
N ARG A 125 0.92 7.74 6.01
CA ARG A 125 0.89 8.20 4.62
C ARG A 125 1.38 7.12 3.66
N SER A 126 0.77 7.10 2.47
CA SER A 126 1.31 6.36 1.34
C SER A 126 2.42 7.17 0.70
N LYS A 127 3.61 6.57 0.55
CA LYS A 127 4.79 7.26 0.00
C LYS A 127 4.71 7.48 -1.51
N ILE A 128 3.93 6.66 -2.23
CA ILE A 128 3.66 6.86 -3.66
C ILE A 128 2.30 7.51 -3.80
N LYS A 129 2.27 8.71 -4.40
CA LYS A 129 1.04 9.40 -4.77
C LYS A 129 0.79 9.22 -6.26
N GLN A 130 -0.36 8.65 -6.61
CA GLN A 130 -0.75 8.49 -8.01
C GLN A 130 -1.47 9.74 -8.50
N VAL A 131 -1.14 10.14 -9.72
CA VAL A 131 -1.82 11.20 -10.48
C VAL A 131 -2.36 10.58 -11.76
N ALA A 132 -3.65 10.79 -12.03
CA ALA A 132 -4.34 10.27 -13.20
C ALA A 132 -5.41 11.25 -13.67
N SER A 133 -5.92 11.08 -14.88
CA SER A 133 -6.98 11.94 -15.44
C SER A 133 -8.27 11.96 -14.63
N ALA A 134 -8.57 10.87 -13.93
CA ALA A 134 -9.75 10.76 -13.05
C ALA A 134 -9.40 10.92 -11.57
N ARG A 135 -8.22 11.46 -11.23
CA ARG A 135 -7.82 11.70 -9.85
C ARG A 135 -8.37 13.04 -9.37
N PHE A 136 -9.29 12.98 -8.41
CA PHE A 136 -9.85 14.15 -7.73
C PHE A 136 -8.96 14.59 -6.56
N GLY A 137 -9.02 15.87 -6.19
CA GLY A 137 -8.33 16.41 -5.02
C GLY A 137 -6.80 16.33 -5.09
N VAL A 138 -6.21 16.49 -6.26
CA VAL A 138 -4.75 16.65 -6.40
C VAL A 138 -4.38 18.07 -5.99
N THR A 139 -3.96 18.22 -4.75
CA THR A 139 -3.51 19.48 -4.17
C THR A 139 -1.98 19.53 -4.08
N THR A 140 -1.43 20.72 -3.91
CA THR A 140 0.01 20.89 -3.64
C THR A 140 0.42 20.12 -2.38
N GLU A 141 -0.42 20.13 -1.34
CA GLU A 141 -0.18 19.39 -0.09
C GLU A 141 -0.11 17.87 -0.34
N TYR A 142 -1.03 17.32 -1.16
CA TYR A 142 -1.00 15.92 -1.58
C TYR A 142 0.30 15.58 -2.31
N LEU A 143 0.71 16.39 -3.27
CA LEU A 143 1.94 16.15 -4.03
C LEU A 143 3.19 16.26 -3.14
N ASN A 144 3.26 17.26 -2.28
CA ASN A 144 4.38 17.47 -1.37
C ASN A 144 4.53 16.35 -0.32
N SER A 145 3.46 15.62 -0.04
CA SER A 145 3.50 14.49 0.89
C SER A 145 4.04 13.19 0.27
N ALA A 146 4.41 13.21 -1.02
CA ALA A 146 4.93 12.06 -1.74
C ALA A 146 6.45 11.93 -1.60
N ASP A 147 6.94 10.70 -1.44
CA ASP A 147 8.33 10.36 -1.74
C ASP A 147 8.51 10.09 -3.24
N GLN A 148 7.42 9.66 -3.89
CA GLN A 148 7.40 9.34 -5.32
C GLN A 148 6.04 9.67 -5.92
N LEU A 149 6.04 10.33 -7.07
CA LEU A 149 4.85 10.56 -7.88
C LEU A 149 4.75 9.50 -8.97
N GLN A 150 3.57 8.91 -9.13
CA GLN A 150 3.28 7.97 -10.19
C GLN A 150 2.21 8.54 -11.12
N ILE A 151 2.55 8.70 -12.39
CA ILE A 151 1.61 9.17 -13.42
C ILE A 151 0.98 7.94 -14.08
N LYS A 152 -0.34 7.85 -14.01
CA LYS A 152 -1.12 6.83 -14.71
C LYS A 152 -1.58 7.39 -16.06
N MET A 153 -1.01 6.86 -17.14
CA MET A 153 -1.23 7.40 -18.49
C MET A 153 -2.60 7.09 -19.06
N ALA A 154 -3.11 5.88 -18.87
CA ALA A 154 -4.36 5.44 -19.43
C ALA A 154 -4.97 4.29 -18.63
N GLN A 155 -6.29 4.12 -18.76
CA GLN A 155 -7.02 2.99 -18.20
C GLN A 155 -8.12 2.57 -19.17
N GLY A 156 -8.17 1.27 -19.45
CA GLY A 156 -9.31 0.65 -20.09
C GLY A 156 -10.51 0.50 -19.14
N ALA A 157 -11.67 0.15 -19.67
CA ALA A 157 -12.84 -0.17 -18.85
C ALA A 157 -12.53 -1.34 -17.89
N LYS A 158 -12.95 -1.19 -16.63
CA LYS A 158 -12.85 -2.28 -15.67
C LYS A 158 -13.95 -3.30 -15.97
N PRO A 159 -13.65 -4.60 -16.07
CA PRO A 159 -14.66 -5.62 -16.25
C PRO A 159 -15.74 -5.52 -15.15
N GLY A 160 -16.99 -5.42 -15.54
CA GLY A 160 -18.16 -5.42 -14.65
C GLY A 160 -18.63 -4.06 -14.14
N GLU A 161 -17.73 -3.09 -13.88
CA GLU A 161 -18.10 -1.82 -13.22
C GLU A 161 -17.75 -0.54 -14.02
N GLY A 162 -16.97 -0.63 -15.07
CA GLY A 162 -16.68 0.52 -15.94
C GLY A 162 -15.91 1.68 -15.30
N GLY A 163 -15.38 1.51 -14.10
CA GLY A 163 -14.62 2.56 -13.40
C GLY A 163 -15.46 3.52 -12.57
N GLN A 164 -16.72 3.20 -12.30
CA GLN A 164 -17.61 3.99 -11.44
C GLN A 164 -17.24 3.83 -9.96
N LEU A 165 -17.40 4.89 -9.19
CA LEU A 165 -17.41 4.84 -7.74
C LEU A 165 -18.86 4.92 -7.26
N PRO A 166 -19.46 3.81 -6.76
CA PRO A 166 -20.82 3.81 -6.26
C PRO A 166 -21.01 4.80 -5.09
N GLY A 167 -22.17 5.47 -5.02
CA GLY A 167 -22.42 6.51 -4.03
C GLY A 167 -22.20 6.07 -2.58
N HIS A 168 -22.52 4.81 -2.24
CA HIS A 168 -22.30 4.27 -0.90
C HIS A 168 -20.82 4.08 -0.53
N LYS A 169 -19.89 4.16 -1.48
CA LYS A 169 -18.44 4.14 -1.26
C LYS A 169 -17.81 5.54 -1.29
N VAL A 170 -18.59 6.57 -1.56
CA VAL A 170 -18.11 7.95 -1.53
C VAL A 170 -18.07 8.42 -0.07
N SER A 171 -16.86 8.55 0.47
CA SER A 171 -16.66 9.18 1.77
C SER A 171 -16.79 10.70 1.66
N THR A 172 -17.01 11.38 2.78
CA THR A 172 -17.03 12.86 2.86
C THR A 172 -15.78 13.46 2.20
N TYR A 173 -14.63 12.85 2.42
CA TYR A 173 -13.37 13.29 1.83
C TYR A 173 -13.34 13.17 0.29
N ILE A 174 -14.01 12.18 -0.30
CA ILE A 174 -14.08 12.02 -1.76
C ILE A 174 -15.14 12.96 -2.36
N ALA A 175 -16.14 13.36 -1.57
CA ALA A 175 -17.22 14.26 -1.99
C ALA A 175 -16.81 15.73 -2.00
N GLU A 176 -15.81 16.11 -1.21
CA GLU A 176 -15.22 17.46 -1.16
C GLU A 176 -14.17 17.64 -2.29
#